data_43b5ae2f44a0697a43f9b7c005b8ace2
#
_entry.id   43b5ae2f44a0697a43f9b7c005b8ace2
#
_cell.length_a   1.000
_cell.length_b   1.000
_cell.length_c   1.000
_cell.angle_alpha   90.00
_cell.angle_beta   90.00
_cell.angle_gamma   90.00
#
_symmetry.space_group_name_H-M   'P 1'
#
loop_
_entity.id
_entity.type
_entity.pdbx_description
1 polymer ?
#
loop_
_entity_poly.entity_id
_entity_poly.type
_entity_poly.pdbx_seq_one_letter_code
_entity_poly.pdbx_strand_id
1 'polypeptide(L)'
;MRDAVVEASGGFPVAGHCAIPKPFRQRRKFTPLASERGLPLLAAKARRYGLAALAINNCLHLAALWPEVEALTNQGLGALAMCPSNAYVAPAGGIRKLFGTNPLAFGWPTGDDCPYVFDFATSVIARGKIELYRLDNKPLPDGWGIDRDGQPSNDAAAVLDGGALLPFGGYKGSAIATMSELLAPLHGELIIAIDPTAFGAVDYESHSRALLDAIRDQGARLLSCSIRSARCASTGATCHASSPLAAA
;
A
#
# COMPACT_ATOMS: atom_id res chain seq x y z
N MET A 1 -9.03 20.46 18.47
CA MET A 1 -9.07 19.03 18.15
C MET A 1 -9.96 18.86 16.93
N ARG A 2 -9.39 18.60 15.75
CA ARG A 2 -10.18 18.48 14.52
C ARG A 2 -10.69 17.04 14.40
N ASP A 3 -11.95 16.89 14.05
CA ASP A 3 -12.58 15.59 13.83
C ASP A 3 -11.89 14.86 12.68
N ALA A 4 -11.81 13.52 12.74
CA ALA A 4 -11.43 12.74 11.57
C ALA A 4 -12.52 12.93 10.52
N VAL A 5 -12.16 13.59 9.44
CA VAL A 5 -13.04 13.85 8.31
C VAL A 5 -12.66 12.85 7.23
N VAL A 6 -13.64 12.09 6.76
CA VAL A 6 -13.51 11.31 5.54
C VAL A 6 -13.93 12.24 4.41
N GLU A 7 -12.95 12.73 3.66
CA GLU A 7 -13.20 13.54 2.47
C GLU A 7 -13.17 12.65 1.24
N ALA A 8 -14.28 12.55 0.54
CA ALA A 8 -14.34 11.92 -0.76
C ALA A 8 -14.53 13.01 -1.81
N SER A 9 -13.56 13.21 -2.67
CA SER A 9 -13.64 14.18 -3.78
C SER A 9 -13.63 13.43 -5.11
N GLY A 10 -14.53 13.75 -5.99
CA GLY A 10 -14.58 13.23 -7.35
C GLY A 10 -15.16 14.30 -8.27
N GLY A 11 -14.41 14.63 -9.33
CA GLY A 11 -14.79 15.66 -10.34
C GLY A 11 -14.78 17.10 -9.81
N PHE A 12 -14.39 18.06 -10.64
CA PHE A 12 -14.43 19.50 -10.33
C PHE A 12 -15.87 19.98 -10.13
N PRO A 13 -16.19 20.85 -9.21
CA PRO A 13 -15.70 21.01 -7.83
C PRO A 13 -16.76 20.60 -6.81
N VAL A 14 -16.66 19.50 -6.13
CA VAL A 14 -17.46 19.31 -4.90
C VAL A 14 -16.69 18.50 -3.88
N ALA A 15 -16.14 19.17 -2.90
CA ALA A 15 -15.76 18.55 -1.65
C ALA A 15 -17.02 18.07 -0.92
N GLY A 16 -17.29 16.78 -0.94
CA GLY A 16 -18.30 16.18 -0.07
C GLY A 16 -17.66 15.82 1.26
N HIS A 17 -17.90 16.60 2.31
CA HIS A 17 -17.52 16.24 3.65
C HIS A 17 -18.45 15.15 4.18
N CYS A 18 -17.94 13.95 4.45
CA CYS A 18 -18.66 12.95 5.21
C CYS A 18 -18.19 13.02 6.66
N ALA A 19 -18.94 13.72 7.51
CA ALA A 19 -18.67 13.75 8.94
C ALA A 19 -19.09 12.42 9.57
N ILE A 20 -18.15 11.73 10.21
CA ILE A 20 -18.45 10.55 11.02
C ILE A 20 -19.21 10.99 12.29
N PRO A 21 -20.34 10.34 12.66
CA PRO A 21 -21.14 10.74 13.81
C PRO A 21 -20.37 10.81 15.13
N LYS A 22 -20.76 11.72 16.00
CA LYS A 22 -20.09 12.17 17.24
C LYS A 22 -19.62 11.12 18.28
N PRO A 23 -20.11 9.88 18.39
CA PRO A 23 -19.61 8.98 19.43
C PRO A 23 -18.16 8.50 19.24
N PHE A 24 -17.55 8.80 18.07
CA PHE A 24 -16.16 8.43 17.77
C PHE A 24 -15.13 9.53 18.09
N ARG A 25 -15.51 10.55 18.85
CA ARG A 25 -14.76 11.81 19.01
C ARG A 25 -13.49 11.76 19.86
N GLN A 26 -13.13 10.66 20.53
CA GLN A 26 -12.11 10.71 21.59
C GLN A 26 -10.92 9.74 21.49
N ARG A 27 -10.78 8.92 20.43
CA ARG A 27 -9.59 8.05 20.29
C ARG A 27 -9.10 8.11 18.85
N ARG A 28 -7.76 7.96 18.63
CA ARG A 28 -7.19 7.72 17.32
C ARG A 28 -7.98 6.59 16.68
N LYS A 29 -8.67 6.89 15.59
CA LYS A 29 -9.58 5.94 14.95
C LYS A 29 -8.77 4.90 14.21
N PHE A 30 -9.24 3.67 14.23
CA PHE A 30 -8.64 2.57 13.50
C PHE A 30 -9.02 2.69 12.02
N THR A 31 -8.03 2.78 11.12
CA THR A 31 -8.25 3.04 9.69
C THR A 31 -9.22 2.05 9.03
N PRO A 32 -9.14 0.72 9.23
CA PRO A 32 -10.07 -0.23 8.61
C PRO A 32 -11.56 0.08 8.85
N LEU A 33 -11.92 0.60 10.02
CA LEU A 33 -13.31 1.00 10.29
C LEU A 33 -13.72 2.25 9.51
N ALA A 34 -12.78 3.17 9.27
CA ALA A 34 -13.03 4.36 8.45
C ALA A 34 -13.13 3.97 6.97
N SER A 35 -12.26 3.05 6.51
CA SER A 35 -12.27 2.50 5.15
C SER A 35 -13.58 1.77 4.85
N GLU A 36 -14.09 0.93 5.75
CA GLU A 36 -15.37 0.24 5.61
C GLU A 36 -16.53 1.20 5.29
N ARG A 37 -16.53 2.38 5.90
CA ARG A 37 -17.55 3.42 5.67
C ARG A 37 -17.26 4.30 4.46
N GLY A 38 -16.00 4.53 4.16
CA GLY A 38 -15.55 5.42 3.09
C GLY A 38 -15.56 4.77 1.71
N LEU A 39 -15.20 3.48 1.62
CA LEU A 39 -15.07 2.77 0.34
C LEU A 39 -16.35 2.75 -0.50
N PRO A 40 -17.56 2.53 0.04
CA PRO A 40 -18.79 2.61 -0.76
C PRO A 40 -19.02 4.00 -1.38
N LEU A 41 -18.72 5.07 -0.63
CA LEU A 41 -18.84 6.44 -1.12
C LEU A 41 -17.78 6.74 -2.18
N LEU A 42 -16.54 6.27 -1.96
CA LEU A 42 -15.45 6.39 -2.92
C LEU A 42 -15.81 5.69 -4.25
N ALA A 43 -16.29 4.45 -4.19
CA ALA A 43 -16.70 3.68 -5.36
C ALA A 43 -17.82 4.36 -6.15
N ALA A 44 -18.85 4.84 -5.45
CA ALA A 44 -19.97 5.56 -6.10
C ALA A 44 -19.50 6.83 -6.82
N LYS A 45 -18.57 7.57 -6.22
CA LYS A 45 -18.00 8.78 -6.84
C LYS A 45 -17.07 8.45 -8.01
N ALA A 46 -16.24 7.42 -7.90
CA ALA A 46 -15.37 6.97 -8.99
C ALA A 46 -16.20 6.59 -10.22
N ARG A 47 -17.28 5.82 -10.04
CA ARG A 47 -18.20 5.49 -11.14
C ARG A 47 -18.88 6.71 -11.76
N ARG A 48 -19.20 7.72 -10.96
CA ARG A 48 -19.87 8.94 -11.46
C ARG A 48 -18.94 9.87 -12.21
N TYR A 49 -17.69 9.98 -11.78
CA TYR A 49 -16.75 11.01 -12.25
C TYR A 49 -15.48 10.44 -12.93
N GLY A 50 -15.37 9.13 -13.02
CA GLY A 50 -14.21 8.43 -13.57
C GLY A 50 -13.08 8.22 -12.58
N LEU A 51 -12.90 9.15 -11.61
CA LEU A 51 -11.87 9.10 -10.59
C LEU A 51 -12.37 9.76 -9.30
N ALA A 52 -12.01 9.17 -8.17
CA ALA A 52 -12.26 9.77 -6.86
C ALA A 52 -11.14 9.43 -5.86
N ALA A 53 -10.99 10.26 -4.85
CA ALA A 53 -10.04 10.05 -3.75
C ALA A 53 -10.72 10.11 -2.39
N LEU A 54 -10.29 9.25 -1.48
CA LEU A 54 -10.69 9.19 -0.08
C LEU A 54 -9.46 9.45 0.78
N ALA A 55 -9.44 10.56 1.50
CA ALA A 55 -8.41 10.86 2.49
C ALA A 55 -8.94 10.58 3.91
N ILE A 56 -8.32 9.64 4.61
CA ILE A 56 -8.63 9.28 5.99
C ILE A 56 -7.60 9.94 6.90
N ASN A 57 -8.04 10.92 7.68
CA ASN A 57 -7.15 11.72 8.53
C ASN A 57 -7.23 11.30 10.00
N ASN A 58 -6.13 11.50 10.75
CA ASN A 58 -6.04 11.23 12.20
C ASN A 58 -6.45 9.79 12.57
N CYS A 59 -6.08 8.85 11.74
CA CYS A 59 -6.28 7.43 11.92
C CYS A 59 -4.94 6.71 12.14
N LEU A 60 -5.00 5.59 12.85
CA LEU A 60 -3.87 4.70 13.01
C LEU A 60 -4.05 3.51 12.07
N HIS A 61 -3.16 3.40 11.10
CA HIS A 61 -3.11 2.24 10.21
C HIS A 61 -1.99 1.29 10.66
N LEU A 62 -2.35 0.08 11.03
CA LEU A 62 -1.43 -0.98 11.48
C LEU A 62 -1.67 -2.29 10.72
N ALA A 63 -2.22 -2.21 9.53
CA ALA A 63 -2.56 -3.35 8.70
C ALA A 63 -1.95 -3.20 7.29
N ALA A 64 -2.08 -4.24 6.48
CA ALA A 64 -1.81 -4.19 5.05
C ALA A 64 -2.86 -3.32 4.33
N LEU A 65 -2.51 -2.76 3.17
CA LEU A 65 -3.38 -1.91 2.35
C LEU A 65 -4.15 -2.69 1.27
N TRP A 66 -3.75 -3.95 1.03
CA TRP A 66 -4.39 -4.76 -0.02
C TRP A 66 -5.91 -4.97 0.16
N PRO A 67 -6.50 -4.99 1.39
CA PRO A 67 -7.95 -5.20 1.54
C PRO A 67 -8.78 -4.07 0.94
N GLU A 68 -8.32 -2.82 1.06
CA GLU A 68 -8.97 -1.63 0.53
C GLU A 68 -8.98 -1.64 -1.00
N VAL A 69 -7.83 -1.95 -1.60
CA VAL A 69 -7.74 -2.01 -3.08
C VAL A 69 -8.46 -3.23 -3.64
N GLU A 70 -8.43 -4.38 -2.96
CA GLU A 70 -9.17 -5.58 -3.37
C GLU A 70 -10.70 -5.35 -3.31
N ALA A 71 -11.18 -4.66 -2.28
CA ALA A 71 -12.60 -4.33 -2.17
C ALA A 71 -13.10 -3.46 -3.32
N LEU A 72 -12.27 -2.59 -3.88
CA LEU A 72 -12.58 -1.75 -5.04
C LEU A 72 -12.46 -2.52 -6.36
N THR A 73 -11.40 -3.33 -6.51
CA THR A 73 -11.20 -4.11 -7.73
C THR A 73 -12.26 -5.18 -7.93
N ASN A 74 -12.76 -5.78 -6.86
CA ASN A 74 -13.91 -6.70 -6.90
C ASN A 74 -15.21 -6.01 -7.36
N GLN A 75 -15.24 -4.68 -7.43
CA GLN A 75 -16.34 -3.88 -7.96
C GLN A 75 -16.05 -3.35 -9.37
N GLY A 76 -14.98 -3.79 -10.03
CA GLY A 76 -14.59 -3.33 -11.37
C GLY A 76 -13.85 -1.99 -11.39
N LEU A 77 -13.33 -1.53 -10.25
CA LEU A 77 -12.59 -0.27 -10.15
C LEU A 77 -11.08 -0.54 -9.99
N GLY A 78 -10.25 0.19 -10.69
CA GLY A 78 -8.82 0.29 -10.34
C GLY A 78 -8.66 1.04 -9.02
N ALA A 79 -7.63 0.70 -8.23
CA ALA A 79 -7.40 1.34 -6.94
C ALA A 79 -5.92 1.49 -6.62
N LEU A 80 -5.59 2.57 -5.91
CA LEU A 80 -4.27 2.84 -5.35
C LEU A 80 -4.46 3.29 -3.91
N ALA A 81 -3.74 2.67 -2.98
CA ALA A 81 -3.75 3.07 -1.57
C ALA A 81 -2.33 3.33 -1.07
N MET A 82 -2.15 4.33 -0.23
CA MET A 82 -0.87 4.67 0.38
C MET A 82 -1.06 5.25 1.79
N CYS A 83 -0.09 4.97 2.65
CA CYS A 83 -0.13 5.37 4.05
C CYS A 83 1.28 5.72 4.55
N PRO A 84 1.55 6.98 4.94
CA PRO A 84 2.77 7.32 5.65
C PRO A 84 2.79 6.65 7.02
N SER A 85 3.97 6.27 7.46
CA SER A 85 4.14 5.66 8.78
C SER A 85 5.24 6.34 9.60
N ASN A 86 5.47 5.85 10.82
CA ASN A 86 6.55 6.39 11.67
C ASN A 86 7.92 6.26 11.00
N ALA A 87 8.82 7.19 11.28
CA ALA A 87 10.15 7.26 10.70
C ALA A 87 11.03 6.05 11.08
N TYR A 88 11.32 5.20 10.10
CA TYR A 88 12.20 4.02 10.19
C TYR A 88 13.23 3.96 9.06
N VAL A 89 13.01 4.69 7.98
CA VAL A 89 13.77 4.58 6.73
C VAL A 89 14.55 5.85 6.47
N ALA A 90 15.83 5.73 6.14
CA ALA A 90 16.62 6.86 5.66
C ALA A 90 16.32 7.11 4.16
N PRO A 91 16.25 8.36 3.70
CA PRO A 91 16.25 8.65 2.28
C PRO A 91 17.49 8.08 1.59
N ALA A 92 17.42 7.82 0.30
CA ALA A 92 18.58 7.37 -0.46
C ALA A 92 19.73 8.40 -0.37
N GLY A 93 20.89 7.95 0.10
CA GLY A 93 22.05 8.80 0.39
C GLY A 93 22.00 9.52 1.75
N GLY A 94 20.89 9.42 2.48
CA GLY A 94 20.76 9.93 3.85
C GLY A 94 21.20 8.89 4.89
N ILE A 95 21.50 9.36 6.10
CA ILE A 95 21.95 8.51 7.22
C ILE A 95 20.99 8.52 8.41
N ARG A 96 19.89 9.24 8.35
CA ARG A 96 18.92 9.37 9.43
C ARG A 96 17.52 8.97 8.99
N LYS A 97 16.77 8.36 9.90
CA LYS A 97 15.35 8.05 9.71
C LYS A 97 14.57 9.32 9.38
N LEU A 98 13.85 9.31 8.27
CA LEU A 98 12.96 10.38 7.85
C LEU A 98 11.61 9.82 7.41
N PHE A 99 11.61 8.80 6.57
CA PHE A 99 10.40 8.15 6.08
C PHE A 99 9.97 6.99 6.96
N GLY A 100 8.67 6.69 6.94
CA GLY A 100 8.18 5.39 7.35
C GLY A 100 8.50 4.30 6.33
N THR A 101 7.99 3.11 6.55
CA THR A 101 8.00 2.04 5.53
C THR A 101 7.01 2.33 4.39
N ASN A 102 6.14 3.28 4.58
CA ASN A 102 5.22 3.91 3.64
C ASN A 102 4.68 2.94 2.58
N PRO A 103 3.83 1.99 2.98
CA PRO A 103 3.32 0.98 2.06
C PRO A 103 2.51 1.62 0.94
N LEU A 104 2.57 0.96 -0.22
CA LEU A 104 1.82 1.27 -1.42
C LEU A 104 1.12 0.00 -1.88
N ALA A 105 -0.19 0.06 -2.04
CA ALA A 105 -0.97 -1.00 -2.65
C ALA A 105 -1.64 -0.53 -3.93
N PHE A 106 -1.72 -1.42 -4.90
CA PHE A 106 -2.41 -1.19 -6.16
C PHE A 106 -3.29 -2.38 -6.47
N GLY A 107 -4.47 -2.11 -6.99
CA GLY A 107 -5.40 -3.11 -7.46
C GLY A 107 -5.95 -2.76 -8.83
N TRP A 108 -6.11 -3.77 -9.69
CA TRP A 108 -6.68 -3.61 -11.02
C TRP A 108 -7.64 -4.76 -11.35
N PRO A 109 -8.87 -4.46 -11.81
CA PRO A 109 -9.84 -5.48 -12.18
C PRO A 109 -9.42 -6.17 -13.49
N THR A 110 -9.54 -7.48 -13.52
CA THR A 110 -9.20 -8.33 -14.67
C THR A 110 -10.42 -8.94 -15.35
N GLY A 111 -11.62 -8.67 -14.81
CA GLY A 111 -12.87 -9.24 -15.29
C GLY A 111 -13.10 -10.68 -14.87
N ASP A 112 -12.25 -11.24 -14.04
CA ASP A 112 -12.40 -12.55 -13.43
C ASP A 112 -12.39 -12.44 -11.88
N ASP A 113 -12.49 -13.59 -11.19
CA ASP A 113 -12.50 -13.65 -9.72
C ASP A 113 -11.15 -13.32 -9.07
N CYS A 114 -10.09 -13.07 -9.87
CA CYS A 114 -8.75 -12.85 -9.41
C CYS A 114 -8.18 -11.52 -9.92
N PRO A 115 -8.53 -10.38 -9.29
CA PRO A 115 -7.95 -9.10 -9.64
C PRO A 115 -6.44 -9.10 -9.42
N TYR A 116 -5.73 -8.31 -10.20
CA TYR A 116 -4.32 -8.06 -9.93
C TYR A 116 -4.19 -7.12 -8.74
N VAL A 117 -3.57 -7.59 -7.65
CA VAL A 117 -3.37 -6.79 -6.43
C VAL A 117 -1.96 -6.98 -5.93
N PHE A 118 -1.25 -5.87 -5.65
CA PHE A 118 0.00 -5.91 -4.90
C PHE A 118 -0.04 -4.93 -3.73
N ASP A 119 0.75 -5.22 -2.70
CA ASP A 119 0.96 -4.39 -1.52
C ASP A 119 2.40 -4.60 -1.05
N PHE A 120 3.18 -3.55 -0.99
CA PHE A 120 4.57 -3.60 -0.56
C PHE A 120 5.00 -2.33 0.20
N ALA A 121 5.99 -2.47 1.07
CA ALA A 121 6.65 -1.35 1.71
C ALA A 121 7.60 -0.65 0.71
N THR A 122 7.78 0.66 0.83
CA THR A 122 8.80 1.41 0.07
C THR A 122 10.21 1.22 0.63
N SER A 123 10.35 0.55 1.76
CA SER A 123 11.61 0.05 2.32
C SER A 123 11.95 -1.35 1.77
N VAL A 124 13.20 -1.75 1.90
CA VAL A 124 13.67 -3.10 1.53
C VAL A 124 12.96 -4.22 2.29
N ILE A 125 12.43 -3.91 3.47
CA ILE A 125 11.73 -4.86 4.33
C ILE A 125 10.68 -4.14 5.19
N ALA A 126 9.59 -4.83 5.51
CA ALA A 126 8.59 -4.33 6.45
C ALA A 126 9.13 -4.25 7.88
N ARG A 127 8.69 -3.22 8.65
CA ARG A 127 9.12 -3.00 10.04
C ARG A 127 8.92 -4.24 10.94
N GLY A 128 7.80 -4.92 10.82
CA GLY A 128 7.52 -6.12 11.62
C GLY A 128 8.50 -7.26 11.34
N LYS A 129 8.98 -7.37 10.12
CA LYS A 129 9.89 -8.45 9.74
C LYS A 129 11.31 -8.24 10.27
N ILE A 130 11.84 -7.00 10.27
CA ILE A 130 13.14 -6.73 10.89
C ILE A 130 13.12 -7.01 12.40
N GLU A 131 11.98 -6.80 13.07
CA GLU A 131 11.81 -7.17 14.48
C GLU A 131 11.91 -8.68 14.70
N LEU A 132 11.39 -9.50 13.78
CA LEU A 132 11.57 -10.96 13.85
C LEU A 132 13.03 -11.36 13.70
N TYR A 133 13.78 -10.72 12.79
CA TYR A 133 15.25 -10.95 12.71
C TYR A 133 15.95 -10.65 14.02
N ARG A 134 15.58 -9.53 14.67
CA ARG A 134 16.14 -9.15 15.96
C ARG A 134 15.82 -10.20 17.05
N LEU A 135 14.56 -10.66 17.12
CA LEU A 135 14.13 -11.65 18.11
C LEU A 135 14.79 -13.02 17.88
N ASP A 136 14.99 -13.39 16.65
CA ASP A 136 15.63 -14.65 16.25
C ASP A 136 17.17 -14.58 16.32
N ASN A 137 17.77 -13.42 16.64
CA ASN A 137 19.21 -13.16 16.55
C ASN A 137 19.80 -13.52 15.18
N LYS A 138 19.04 -13.33 14.10
CA LYS A 138 19.48 -13.58 12.73
C LYS A 138 20.08 -12.31 12.12
N PRO A 139 21.21 -12.42 11.38
CA PRO A 139 21.74 -11.28 10.66
C PRO A 139 20.80 -10.86 9.53
N LEU A 140 20.72 -9.56 9.29
CA LEU A 140 20.02 -9.00 8.13
C LEU A 140 20.83 -9.28 6.86
N PRO A 141 20.20 -9.46 5.72
CA PRO A 141 20.85 -9.40 4.42
C PRO A 141 21.55 -8.06 4.20
N ASP A 142 22.62 -8.09 3.40
CA ASP A 142 23.36 -6.89 3.01
C ASP A 142 22.46 -5.87 2.33
N GLY A 143 22.70 -4.58 2.60
CA GLY A 143 21.97 -3.49 1.99
C GLY A 143 20.56 -3.25 2.57
N TRP A 144 20.21 -3.86 3.70
CA TRP A 144 18.90 -3.63 4.31
C TRP A 144 18.87 -2.50 5.32
N GLY A 145 20.01 -2.18 5.93
CA GLY A 145 20.07 -1.15 6.94
C GLY A 145 21.44 -0.54 7.14
N ILE A 146 21.43 0.54 7.87
CA ILE A 146 22.61 1.27 8.35
C ILE A 146 22.52 1.44 9.86
N ASP A 147 23.66 1.55 10.50
CA ASP A 147 23.76 1.89 11.92
C ASP A 147 23.58 3.42 12.16
N ARG A 148 23.74 3.85 13.42
CA ARG A 148 23.61 5.27 13.81
C ARG A 148 24.62 6.21 13.13
N ASP A 149 25.77 5.66 12.71
CA ASP A 149 26.85 6.39 12.06
C ASP A 149 26.73 6.38 10.53
N GLY A 150 25.66 5.75 10.01
CA GLY A 150 25.38 5.63 8.59
C GLY A 150 26.17 4.54 7.89
N GLN A 151 26.85 3.66 8.64
CA GLN A 151 27.60 2.54 8.07
C GLN A 151 26.65 1.36 7.78
N PRO A 152 26.85 0.61 6.70
CA PRO A 152 26.10 -0.62 6.44
C PRO A 152 26.12 -1.56 7.65
N SER A 153 24.95 -2.09 8.02
CA SER A 153 24.83 -2.98 9.17
C SER A 153 23.88 -4.14 8.90
N ASN A 154 24.35 -5.35 9.27
CA ASN A 154 23.55 -6.58 9.25
C ASN A 154 22.98 -6.90 10.65
N ASP A 155 23.23 -6.06 11.64
CA ASP A 155 22.66 -6.18 12.97
C ASP A 155 21.29 -5.49 13.04
N ALA A 156 20.24 -6.29 13.20
CA ALA A 156 18.88 -5.80 13.33
C ALA A 156 18.69 -4.84 14.52
N ALA A 157 19.41 -5.07 15.63
CA ALA A 157 19.34 -4.19 16.80
C ALA A 157 19.97 -2.82 16.48
N ALA A 158 21.15 -2.78 15.88
CA ALA A 158 21.83 -1.54 15.50
C ALA A 158 20.97 -0.71 14.53
N VAL A 159 20.30 -1.35 13.56
CA VAL A 159 19.41 -0.68 12.60
C VAL A 159 18.16 -0.13 13.30
N LEU A 160 17.59 -0.88 14.24
CA LEU A 160 16.39 -0.43 14.98
C LEU A 160 16.71 0.64 16.02
N ASP A 161 17.82 0.53 16.75
CA ASP A 161 18.17 1.35 17.91
C ASP A 161 19.09 2.53 17.57
N GLY A 162 18.79 3.29 16.56
CA GLY A 162 19.52 4.51 16.19
C GLY A 162 19.92 4.56 14.73
N GLY A 163 20.08 3.40 14.09
CA GLY A 163 20.26 3.28 12.65
C GLY A 163 18.97 3.45 11.86
N ALA A 164 18.94 3.07 10.60
CA ALA A 164 17.79 3.18 9.73
C ALA A 164 17.71 2.01 8.73
N LEU A 165 16.48 1.66 8.32
CA LEU A 165 16.25 0.85 7.14
C LEU A 165 16.59 1.63 5.87
N LEU A 166 16.84 0.91 4.79
CA LEU A 166 17.05 1.51 3.46
C LEU A 166 15.80 1.36 2.58
N PRO A 167 15.59 2.27 1.61
CA PRO A 167 14.51 2.16 0.65
C PRO A 167 14.81 1.07 -0.40
N PHE A 168 13.79 0.37 -0.90
CA PHE A 168 13.99 -0.60 -1.98
C PHE A 168 14.51 0.10 -3.23
N GLY A 169 15.44 -0.55 -3.94
CA GLY A 169 16.01 0.03 -5.17
C GLY A 169 16.61 1.43 -5.01
N GLY A 170 17.04 1.78 -3.79
CA GLY A 170 17.70 3.05 -3.49
C GLY A 170 16.79 4.27 -3.73
N TYR A 171 17.18 5.14 -4.68
CA TYR A 171 16.43 6.37 -4.97
C TYR A 171 14.99 6.11 -5.47
N LYS A 172 14.69 4.94 -6.05
CA LYS A 172 13.35 4.62 -6.55
C LYS A 172 12.35 4.47 -5.39
N GLY A 173 12.66 3.66 -4.41
CA GLY A 173 11.85 3.53 -3.21
C GLY A 173 11.78 4.83 -2.42
N SER A 174 12.88 5.60 -2.36
CA SER A 174 12.91 6.92 -1.73
C SER A 174 11.95 7.90 -2.41
N ALA A 175 11.89 7.90 -3.73
CA ALA A 175 10.97 8.77 -4.48
C ALA A 175 9.49 8.41 -4.22
N ILE A 176 9.17 7.10 -4.19
CA ILE A 176 7.81 6.63 -3.89
C ILE A 176 7.45 6.95 -2.42
N ALA A 177 8.39 6.78 -1.49
CA ALA A 177 8.18 7.16 -0.09
C ALA A 177 7.89 8.66 0.04
N THR A 178 8.65 9.52 -0.67
CA THR A 178 8.42 10.97 -0.71
C THR A 178 7.03 11.29 -1.27
N MET A 179 6.63 10.64 -2.36
CA MET A 179 5.30 10.81 -2.94
C MET A 179 4.21 10.45 -1.90
N SER A 180 4.36 9.35 -1.17
CA SER A 180 3.42 8.94 -0.13
C SER A 180 3.31 9.97 0.99
N GLU A 181 4.44 10.53 1.46
CA GLU A 181 4.46 11.58 2.49
C GLU A 181 3.79 12.89 2.03
N LEU A 182 3.90 13.22 0.74
CA LEU A 182 3.32 14.44 0.18
C LEU A 182 1.84 14.32 -0.12
N LEU A 183 1.38 13.15 -0.58
CA LEU A 183 0.00 12.94 -1.03
C LEU A 183 -0.93 12.46 0.08
N ALA A 184 -0.46 11.56 0.93
CA ALA A 184 -1.30 10.99 1.96
C ALA A 184 -1.29 11.89 3.22
N PRO A 185 -2.42 11.96 3.94
CA PRO A 185 -2.51 12.79 5.13
C PRO A 185 -1.64 12.23 6.25
N LEU A 186 -1.03 13.12 7.02
CA LEU A 186 -0.25 12.76 8.20
C LEU A 186 -1.08 11.94 9.18
N HIS A 187 -0.58 10.78 9.59
CA HIS A 187 -1.30 9.81 10.41
C HIS A 187 -2.65 9.39 9.82
N GLY A 188 -2.66 9.04 8.55
CA GLY A 188 -3.86 8.62 7.85
C GLY A 188 -3.53 7.81 6.61
N GLU A 189 -4.49 7.72 5.71
CA GLU A 189 -4.42 6.94 4.49
C GLU A 189 -5.05 7.70 3.34
N LEU A 190 -4.48 7.56 2.14
CA LEU A 190 -5.08 8.01 0.89
C LEU A 190 -5.43 6.80 0.04
N ILE A 191 -6.69 6.73 -0.38
CA ILE A 191 -7.18 5.72 -1.32
C ILE A 191 -7.74 6.44 -2.55
N ILE A 192 -7.29 6.04 -3.74
CA ILE A 192 -7.76 6.56 -5.02
C ILE A 192 -8.48 5.42 -5.73
N ALA A 193 -9.69 5.66 -6.22
CA ALA A 193 -10.44 4.74 -7.06
C ALA A 193 -10.58 5.31 -8.47
N ILE A 194 -10.43 4.43 -9.46
CA ILE A 194 -10.42 4.76 -10.89
C ILE A 194 -11.46 3.87 -11.58
N ASP A 195 -12.35 4.47 -12.35
CA ASP A 195 -13.22 3.72 -13.26
C ASP A 195 -12.52 3.56 -14.60
N PRO A 196 -12.04 2.34 -14.97
CA PRO A 196 -11.32 2.14 -16.23
C PRO A 196 -12.13 2.57 -17.47
N THR A 197 -13.46 2.41 -17.43
CA THR A 197 -14.34 2.72 -18.55
C THR A 197 -14.43 4.22 -18.84
N ALA A 198 -14.29 5.05 -17.81
CA ALA A 198 -14.29 6.49 -17.94
C ALA A 198 -13.06 7.06 -18.67
N PHE A 199 -12.00 6.26 -18.80
CA PHE A 199 -10.78 6.62 -19.57
C PHE A 199 -10.78 6.03 -20.98
N GLY A 200 -11.95 5.57 -21.48
CA GLY A 200 -12.09 4.99 -22.81
C GLY A 200 -11.56 3.56 -22.96
N ALA A 201 -11.19 2.93 -21.87
CA ALA A 201 -10.67 1.56 -21.87
C ALA A 201 -11.83 0.55 -21.93
N VAL A 202 -12.51 0.45 -23.08
CA VAL A 202 -13.71 -0.40 -23.25
C VAL A 202 -13.37 -1.90 -23.05
N ASP A 203 -12.16 -2.31 -23.46
CA ASP A 203 -11.69 -3.69 -23.39
C ASP A 203 -10.59 -3.90 -22.32
N TYR A 204 -10.60 -3.08 -21.25
CA TYR A 204 -9.54 -3.11 -20.24
C TYR A 204 -9.34 -4.47 -19.58
N GLU A 205 -10.39 -5.26 -19.41
CA GLU A 205 -10.33 -6.59 -18.81
C GLU A 205 -9.56 -7.58 -19.68
N SER A 206 -9.87 -7.64 -20.98
CA SER A 206 -9.17 -8.52 -21.93
C SER A 206 -7.72 -8.10 -22.11
N HIS A 207 -7.46 -6.80 -22.19
CA HIS A 207 -6.10 -6.25 -22.25
C HIS A 207 -5.29 -6.58 -20.99
N SER A 208 -5.88 -6.41 -19.83
CA SER A 208 -5.23 -6.71 -18.54
C SER A 208 -4.89 -8.19 -18.42
N ARG A 209 -5.82 -9.09 -18.79
CA ARG A 209 -5.54 -10.54 -18.81
C ARG A 209 -4.42 -10.87 -19.75
N ALA A 210 -4.48 -10.39 -21.00
CA ALA A 210 -3.44 -10.66 -21.98
C ALA A 210 -2.05 -10.19 -21.53
N LEU A 211 -1.97 -9.01 -20.89
CA LEU A 211 -0.71 -8.50 -20.34
C LEU A 211 -0.20 -9.40 -19.20
N LEU A 212 -1.06 -9.75 -18.24
CA LEU A 212 -0.67 -10.55 -17.09
C LEU A 212 -0.26 -11.98 -17.52
N ASP A 213 -0.93 -12.55 -18.50
CA ASP A 213 -0.58 -13.87 -19.05
C ASP A 213 0.74 -13.80 -19.81
N ALA A 214 0.97 -12.78 -20.64
CA ALA A 214 2.26 -12.57 -21.31
C ALA A 214 3.44 -12.40 -20.34
N ILE A 215 3.21 -11.84 -19.15
CA ILE A 215 4.21 -11.76 -18.08
C ILE A 215 4.47 -13.14 -17.48
N ARG A 216 3.41 -13.91 -17.19
CA ARG A 216 3.51 -15.29 -16.64
C ARG A 216 4.21 -16.24 -17.61
N ASP A 217 3.91 -16.14 -18.89
CA ASP A 217 4.48 -17.00 -19.94
C ASP A 217 6.01 -16.83 -20.07
N GLN A 218 6.54 -15.69 -19.65
CA GLN A 218 7.99 -15.46 -19.55
C GLN A 218 8.62 -16.08 -18.28
N GLY A 219 7.84 -16.77 -17.44
CA GLY A 219 8.30 -17.30 -16.17
C GLY A 219 8.44 -16.23 -15.07
N ALA A 220 8.00 -14.99 -15.32
CA ALA A 220 8.03 -13.94 -14.33
C ALA A 220 7.00 -14.16 -13.22
N ARG A 221 7.38 -13.83 -11.98
CA ARG A 221 6.45 -13.90 -10.84
C ARG A 221 5.73 -12.57 -10.70
N LEU A 222 4.41 -12.62 -10.77
CA LEU A 222 3.58 -11.48 -10.41
C LEU A 222 3.43 -11.44 -8.88
N LEU A 223 3.67 -10.28 -8.28
CA LEU A 223 3.27 -10.05 -6.90
C LEU A 223 1.74 -10.02 -6.89
N SER A 224 1.10 -10.88 -6.13
CA SER A 224 -0.35 -10.87 -5.93
C SER A 224 -0.63 -11.13 -4.46
N CYS A 225 -1.35 -10.21 -3.82
CA CYS A 225 -1.79 -10.27 -2.44
C CYS A 225 -3.32 -10.31 -2.41
N SER A 226 -3.94 -11.45 -2.70
CA SER A 226 -5.38 -11.60 -2.61
C SER A 226 -5.74 -12.78 -1.72
N ILE A 227 -6.71 -12.63 -0.81
CA ILE A 227 -7.24 -13.77 -0.03
C ILE A 227 -7.87 -14.81 -0.94
N ARG A 228 -8.45 -14.39 -2.08
CA ARG A 228 -9.04 -15.31 -3.06
C ARG A 228 -8.02 -16.13 -3.83
N SER A 229 -6.77 -15.75 -3.84
CA SER A 229 -5.70 -16.48 -4.51
C SER A 229 -5.46 -17.88 -3.95
N ALA A 230 -5.84 -18.16 -2.70
CA ALA A 230 -5.93 -19.54 -2.21
C ALA A 230 -6.96 -20.38 -2.99
N ARG A 231 -7.98 -19.77 -3.59
CA ARG A 231 -8.94 -20.41 -4.51
C ARG A 231 -8.47 -20.37 -5.96
N CYS A 232 -7.71 -19.34 -6.37
CA CYS A 232 -7.10 -19.28 -7.70
C CYS A 232 -5.93 -20.26 -7.89
N ALA A 233 -5.32 -20.76 -6.83
CA ALA A 233 -4.29 -21.80 -6.91
C ALA A 233 -4.79 -23.08 -7.59
N SER A 234 -6.10 -23.31 -7.62
CA SER A 234 -6.70 -24.42 -8.39
C SER A 234 -6.69 -24.21 -9.91
N THR A 235 -6.41 -22.97 -10.37
CA THR A 235 -6.29 -22.60 -11.80
C THR A 235 -4.85 -22.31 -12.23
N GLY A 236 -3.85 -22.72 -11.43
CA GLY A 236 -2.43 -22.56 -11.77
C GLY A 236 -1.80 -21.21 -11.39
N ALA A 237 -2.56 -20.28 -10.82
CA ALA A 237 -2.04 -19.03 -10.29
C ALA A 237 -1.60 -19.24 -8.82
N THR A 238 -0.32 -19.49 -8.61
CA THR A 238 0.25 -19.57 -7.26
C THR A 238 0.29 -18.19 -6.62
N CYS A 239 -0.61 -17.96 -5.69
CA CYS A 239 -0.44 -16.86 -4.73
C CYS A 239 0.63 -17.26 -3.72
N HIS A 240 1.73 -16.62 -3.79
CA HIS A 240 2.62 -16.54 -2.64
C HIS A 240 2.32 -15.23 -1.91
N ALA A 241 1.72 -15.34 -0.72
CA ALA A 241 2.04 -14.41 0.34
C ALA A 241 3.55 -14.55 0.57
N SER A 242 4.33 -14.06 -0.38
CA SER A 242 5.77 -14.17 -0.38
C SER A 242 6.32 -13.11 0.57
N SER A 243 6.63 -13.61 1.71
CA SER A 243 7.93 -13.29 2.25
C SER A 243 8.97 -13.37 1.12
N PRO A 244 9.70 -12.30 0.77
CA PRO A 244 10.75 -12.35 -0.25
C PRO A 244 12.02 -13.05 0.23
N LEU A 245 11.90 -14.11 1.03
CA LEU A 245 13.00 -14.77 1.72
C LEU A 245 12.99 -16.29 1.55
N ALA A 246 12.83 -16.74 0.30
CA ALA A 246 13.18 -18.10 -0.03
C ALA A 246 13.80 -18.12 -1.42
N ALA A 247 14.93 -17.43 -1.60
CA ALA A 247 15.89 -17.69 -2.68
C ALA A 247 17.11 -16.77 -2.48
N ALA A 248 18.08 -17.24 -1.77
CA ALA A 248 19.54 -17.15 -2.01
C ALA A 248 20.21 -18.06 -1.02
#